data_f6447f55f93026fdabdfa3b2fe4ee4f5
#
_entry.id   f6447f55f93026fdabdfa3b2fe4ee4f5
#
_cell.length_a   1.000
_cell.length_b   1.000
_cell.length_c   1.000
_cell.angle_alpha   90.00
_cell.angle_beta   90.00
_cell.angle_gamma   90.00
#
_symmetry.space_group_name_H-M   'P 1'
#
loop_
_entity.id
_entity.type
_entity.pdbx_description
1 polymer ?
#
loop_
_entity_poly.entity_id
_entity_poly.type
_entity_poly.pdbx_seq_one_letter_code
_entity_poly.pdbx_strand_id
1 'polypeptide(L)'
;DWDRRRYEIVAWLDRLDPDVVCFQEVSEGAERPNTAGWIADAAAREWHWAFGGAGLATDLWPDTTTLFGSAVLSRWPVEASEYHRLGTAVPDATTDAMVDAVPWELFHVRTAGMDLFSTHLAPAPSHGAHRRVQVTEIDRIIKAVRGDRDEQRFGERRQGLPPILCGDFNAEPDSDEIRYLCELTDLDGETTFYLDAWRTAGDGSGYTNDWQANPYCAALNVHRKRIDYVFVGDAFVRRGNA
;
A
#
# COMPACT_ATOMS: atom_id res chain seq x y z
N ASP A 1 -21.64 -3.18 5.48
CA ASP A 1 -21.59 -2.44 6.76
C ASP A 1 -20.90 -1.06 6.65
N TRP A 2 -20.71 -0.57 5.43
CA TRP A 2 -20.11 0.73 5.12
C TRP A 2 -20.80 1.88 5.86
N ASP A 3 -22.12 1.90 5.88
CA ASP A 3 -22.93 2.97 6.50
C ASP A 3 -22.69 3.18 8.01
N ARG A 4 -22.16 2.18 8.69
CA ARG A 4 -21.76 2.29 10.10
C ARG A 4 -20.27 2.62 10.22
N ARG A 5 -19.40 1.91 9.48
CA ARG A 5 -17.96 2.05 9.57
C ARG A 5 -17.45 3.43 9.17
N ARG A 6 -18.05 4.05 8.16
CA ARG A 6 -17.61 5.35 7.63
C ARG A 6 -17.56 6.46 8.67
N TYR A 7 -18.53 6.50 9.61
CA TYR A 7 -18.54 7.51 10.67
C TYR A 7 -17.45 7.26 11.73
N GLU A 8 -17.16 6.01 12.02
CA GLU A 8 -16.05 5.65 12.91
C GLU A 8 -14.69 5.98 12.28
N ILE A 9 -14.55 5.79 10.97
CA ILE A 9 -13.33 6.19 10.24
C ILE A 9 -13.13 7.70 10.37
N VAL A 10 -14.16 8.50 10.12
CA VAL A 10 -14.09 9.97 10.27
C VAL A 10 -13.73 10.36 11.71
N ALA A 11 -14.37 9.76 12.71
CA ALA A 11 -14.07 10.04 14.12
C ALA A 11 -12.61 9.69 14.49
N TRP A 12 -12.05 8.61 13.91
CA TRP A 12 -10.65 8.27 14.10
C TRP A 12 -9.70 9.23 13.39
N LEU A 13 -10.02 9.70 12.19
CA LEU A 13 -9.24 10.72 11.49
C LEU A 13 -9.18 12.03 12.30
N ASP A 14 -10.31 12.48 12.79
CA ASP A 14 -10.39 13.70 13.61
C ASP A 14 -9.60 13.56 14.92
N ARG A 15 -9.61 12.36 15.52
CA ARG A 15 -8.86 12.06 16.74
C ARG A 15 -7.36 11.94 16.53
N LEU A 16 -6.93 11.27 15.47
CA LEU A 16 -5.52 11.04 15.15
C LEU A 16 -4.86 12.27 14.57
N ASP A 17 -5.64 13.13 13.93
CA ASP A 17 -5.21 14.38 13.30
C ASP A 17 -3.98 14.21 12.38
N PRO A 18 -3.97 13.22 11.46
CA PRO A 18 -2.82 12.94 10.61
C PRO A 18 -2.61 14.04 9.56
N ASP A 19 -1.40 14.13 9.03
CA ASP A 19 -1.07 15.00 7.91
C ASP A 19 -1.46 14.40 6.56
N VAL A 20 -1.33 13.09 6.45
CA VAL A 20 -1.65 12.29 5.26
C VAL A 20 -2.29 10.98 5.67
N VAL A 21 -3.22 10.50 4.86
CA VAL A 21 -3.86 9.19 5.03
C VAL A 21 -3.78 8.42 3.72
N CYS A 22 -3.36 7.17 3.78
CA CYS A 22 -3.39 6.26 2.65
C CYS A 22 -4.43 5.18 2.91
N PHE A 23 -5.44 5.10 2.04
CA PHE A 23 -6.50 4.10 2.10
C PHE A 23 -6.30 3.05 1.01
N GLN A 24 -6.54 1.80 1.37
CA GLN A 24 -6.69 0.68 0.46
C GLN A 24 -8.16 0.26 0.40
N GLU A 25 -8.52 -0.58 -0.56
CA GLU A 25 -9.88 -1.06 -0.78
C GLU A 25 -10.90 0.06 -0.99
N VAL A 26 -10.46 1.17 -1.57
CA VAL A 26 -11.35 2.26 -1.95
C VAL A 26 -12.14 1.86 -3.18
N SER A 27 -13.44 2.05 -3.12
CA SER A 27 -14.34 1.76 -4.23
C SER A 27 -15.07 3.00 -4.70
N GLU A 28 -15.32 3.05 -6.01
CA GLU A 28 -16.13 4.05 -6.69
C GLU A 28 -17.00 3.38 -7.74
N GLY A 29 -18.28 3.67 -7.78
CA GLY A 29 -19.22 3.11 -8.75
C GLY A 29 -20.29 4.11 -9.15
N ALA A 30 -21.06 3.78 -10.21
CA ALA A 30 -22.07 4.67 -10.76
C ALA A 30 -23.12 5.13 -9.73
N GLU A 31 -23.47 4.25 -8.79
CA GLU A 31 -24.46 4.52 -7.73
C GLU A 31 -23.83 4.71 -6.35
N ARG A 32 -22.50 4.64 -6.26
CA ARG A 32 -21.75 4.75 -5.00
C ARG A 32 -20.67 5.79 -5.16
N PRO A 33 -20.68 6.87 -4.35
CA PRO A 33 -19.59 7.84 -4.35
C PRO A 33 -18.28 7.15 -3.96
N ASN A 34 -17.16 7.73 -4.38
CA ASN A 34 -15.86 7.33 -3.94
C ASN A 34 -15.81 7.30 -2.40
N THR A 35 -15.41 6.16 -1.83
CA THR A 35 -15.45 5.99 -0.36
C THR A 35 -14.48 6.91 0.36
N ALA A 36 -13.31 7.19 -0.22
CA ALA A 36 -12.33 8.13 0.36
C ALA A 36 -12.81 9.59 0.19
N GLY A 37 -13.39 9.94 -0.96
CA GLY A 37 -13.99 11.26 -1.18
C GLY A 37 -15.11 11.55 -0.18
N TRP A 38 -15.97 10.56 0.07
CA TRP A 38 -17.02 10.71 1.08
C TRP A 38 -16.44 10.96 2.49
N ILE A 39 -15.35 10.25 2.86
CA ILE A 39 -14.67 10.46 4.15
C ILE A 39 -14.06 11.85 4.21
N ALA A 40 -13.40 12.29 3.13
CA ALA A 40 -12.81 13.63 3.04
C ALA A 40 -13.85 14.75 3.24
N ASP A 41 -15.02 14.60 2.63
CA ASP A 41 -16.13 15.58 2.73
C ASP A 41 -16.79 15.58 4.12
N ALA A 42 -16.83 14.44 4.79
CA ALA A 42 -17.46 14.27 6.11
C ALA A 42 -16.55 14.64 7.30
N ALA A 43 -15.24 14.72 7.08
CA ALA A 43 -14.27 15.04 8.12
C ALA A 43 -14.37 16.50 8.57
N ALA A 44 -14.00 16.78 9.83
CA ALA A 44 -14.02 18.14 10.38
C ALA A 44 -13.00 19.09 9.70
N ARG A 45 -12.00 18.51 9.05
CA ARG A 45 -10.94 19.22 8.33
C ARG A 45 -11.14 19.12 6.82
N GLU A 46 -10.73 20.13 6.08
CA GLU A 46 -10.60 20.08 4.63
C GLU A 46 -9.43 19.18 4.22
N TRP A 47 -9.70 18.29 3.27
CA TRP A 47 -8.72 17.38 2.69
C TRP A 47 -8.62 17.56 1.18
N HIS A 48 -7.39 17.60 0.68
CA HIS A 48 -7.10 17.35 -0.73
C HIS A 48 -6.93 15.84 -0.91
N TRP A 49 -7.46 15.27 -1.97
CA TRP A 49 -7.35 13.82 -2.15
C TRP A 49 -7.21 13.42 -3.62
N ALA A 50 -6.66 12.24 -3.82
CA ALA A 50 -6.58 11.57 -5.12
C ALA A 50 -6.92 10.10 -4.96
N PHE A 51 -7.47 9.51 -6.02
CA PHE A 51 -7.82 8.10 -6.11
C PHE A 51 -7.18 7.48 -7.34
N GLY A 52 -6.59 6.30 -7.17
CA GLY A 52 -6.09 5.44 -8.22
C GLY A 52 -6.77 4.09 -8.14
N GLY A 53 -7.52 3.73 -9.16
CA GLY A 53 -8.23 2.46 -9.21
C GLY A 53 -8.50 2.00 -10.63
N ALA A 54 -8.80 0.72 -10.77
CA ALA A 54 -9.19 0.11 -12.01
C ALA A 54 -10.43 -0.78 -11.84
N GLY A 55 -11.08 -1.14 -12.95
CA GLY A 55 -12.24 -2.01 -12.93
C GLY A 55 -11.91 -3.40 -12.41
N LEU A 56 -12.78 -3.94 -11.57
CA LEU A 56 -12.75 -5.33 -11.16
C LEU A 56 -13.22 -6.21 -12.30
N ALA A 57 -12.33 -7.04 -12.84
CA ALA A 57 -12.64 -7.91 -13.98
C ALA A 57 -12.97 -9.32 -13.49
N THR A 58 -14.09 -9.52 -12.77
CA THR A 58 -14.39 -10.84 -12.23
C THR A 58 -15.86 -11.20 -12.27
N ASP A 59 -16.13 -12.51 -12.49
CA ASP A 59 -17.44 -13.12 -12.26
C ASP A 59 -17.83 -13.09 -10.75
N LEU A 60 -16.88 -12.80 -9.88
CA LEU A 60 -17.10 -12.68 -8.43
C LEU A 60 -17.70 -11.31 -8.06
N TRP A 61 -17.59 -10.32 -8.96
CA TRP A 61 -18.12 -8.97 -8.74
C TRP A 61 -19.08 -8.62 -9.88
N PRO A 62 -20.39 -8.70 -9.65
CA PRO A 62 -21.39 -8.52 -10.72
C PRO A 62 -21.44 -7.09 -11.29
N ASP A 63 -20.85 -6.12 -10.63
CA ASP A 63 -20.81 -4.72 -11.08
C ASP A 63 -19.46 -4.40 -11.74
N THR A 64 -19.44 -4.52 -13.07
CA THR A 64 -18.25 -4.19 -13.88
C THR A 64 -17.94 -2.68 -13.96
N THR A 65 -18.81 -1.83 -13.41
CA THR A 65 -18.64 -0.37 -13.41
C THR A 65 -17.90 0.12 -12.14
N THR A 66 -17.74 -0.73 -11.13
CA THR A 66 -17.01 -0.37 -9.91
C THR A 66 -15.51 -0.34 -10.16
N LEU A 67 -14.90 0.80 -9.85
CA LEU A 67 -13.46 0.94 -9.72
C LEU A 67 -13.04 0.55 -8.29
N PHE A 68 -11.90 -0.11 -8.18
CA PHE A 68 -11.32 -0.54 -6.92
C PHE A 68 -9.83 -0.18 -6.89
N GLY A 69 -9.33 0.31 -5.75
CA GLY A 69 -7.94 0.71 -5.63
C GLY A 69 -7.61 1.42 -4.33
N SER A 70 -6.64 2.32 -4.40
CA SER A 70 -6.13 3.10 -3.28
C SER A 70 -6.45 4.58 -3.40
N ALA A 71 -6.56 5.27 -2.26
CA ALA A 71 -6.66 6.73 -2.23
C ALA A 71 -5.70 7.32 -1.19
N VAL A 72 -5.28 8.55 -1.45
CA VAL A 72 -4.50 9.36 -0.52
C VAL A 72 -5.24 10.64 -0.22
N LEU A 73 -5.41 10.94 1.08
CA LEU A 73 -5.85 12.22 1.57
C LEU A 73 -4.65 12.99 2.10
N SER A 74 -4.57 14.28 1.83
CA SER A 74 -3.48 15.15 2.28
C SER A 74 -4.01 16.49 2.76
N ARG A 75 -3.35 17.08 3.77
CA ARG A 75 -3.59 18.48 4.17
C ARG A 75 -3.18 19.50 3.12
N TRP A 76 -2.32 19.10 2.21
CA TRP A 76 -1.77 19.96 1.15
C TRP A 76 -2.30 19.54 -0.22
N PRO A 77 -2.30 20.46 -1.19
CA PRO A 77 -2.71 20.14 -2.54
C PRO A 77 -1.96 18.93 -3.11
N VAL A 78 -2.67 18.10 -3.84
CA VAL A 78 -2.07 17.02 -4.63
C VAL A 78 -1.40 17.64 -5.87
N GLU A 79 -0.08 17.47 -5.96
CA GLU A 79 0.75 18.02 -7.04
C GLU A 79 0.75 17.09 -8.28
N ALA A 80 0.75 15.78 -8.02
CA ALA A 80 0.68 14.74 -9.05
C ALA A 80 0.13 13.45 -8.45
N SER A 81 -0.47 12.62 -9.30
CA SER A 81 -0.84 11.25 -8.94
C SER A 81 -0.71 10.32 -10.13
N GLU A 82 -0.27 9.09 -9.91
CA GLU A 82 -0.09 8.07 -10.93
C GLU A 82 -0.47 6.69 -10.40
N TYR A 83 -1.24 5.95 -11.19
CA TYR A 83 -1.64 4.58 -10.90
C TYR A 83 -0.74 3.62 -11.69
N HIS A 84 -0.12 2.67 -10.98
CA HIS A 84 0.67 1.60 -11.55
C HIS A 84 0.03 0.26 -11.22
N ARG A 85 -0.37 -0.48 -12.24
CA ARG A 85 -0.82 -1.86 -12.05
C ARG A 85 0.38 -2.76 -11.81
N LEU A 86 0.33 -3.54 -10.74
CA LEU A 86 1.37 -4.52 -10.40
C LEU A 86 1.10 -5.86 -11.10
N GLY A 87 2.17 -6.49 -11.53
CA GLY A 87 2.14 -7.84 -12.07
C GLY A 87 1.90 -8.91 -11.01
N THR A 88 1.70 -10.12 -11.49
CA THR A 88 1.61 -11.34 -10.68
C THR A 88 2.60 -12.36 -11.19
N ALA A 89 2.98 -13.34 -10.36
CA ALA A 89 3.77 -14.47 -10.83
C ALA A 89 3.00 -15.19 -11.96
N VAL A 90 3.74 -15.79 -12.88
CA VAL A 90 3.12 -16.58 -13.98
C VAL A 90 2.21 -17.64 -13.35
N PRO A 91 0.94 -17.70 -13.77
CA PRO A 91 0.00 -18.67 -13.22
C PRO A 91 0.50 -20.09 -13.43
N ASP A 92 0.58 -20.86 -12.38
CA ASP A 92 0.56 -22.30 -12.50
C ASP A 92 -0.90 -22.79 -12.55
N ALA A 93 -1.15 -24.08 -12.74
CA ALA A 93 -2.50 -24.65 -12.83
C ALA A 93 -3.33 -24.49 -11.52
N THR A 94 -2.80 -23.82 -10.49
CA THR A 94 -3.40 -23.61 -9.18
C THR A 94 -3.70 -22.13 -8.89
N THR A 95 -3.54 -21.23 -9.88
CA THR A 95 -3.76 -19.81 -9.69
C THR A 95 -5.21 -19.55 -9.27
N ASP A 96 -5.34 -18.89 -8.13
CA ASP A 96 -6.61 -18.44 -7.60
C ASP A 96 -7.19 -17.35 -8.53
N ALA A 97 -8.41 -17.54 -9.01
CA ALA A 97 -9.10 -16.57 -9.87
C ALA A 97 -9.15 -15.16 -9.27
N MET A 98 -9.07 -15.02 -7.93
CA MET A 98 -9.01 -13.74 -7.25
C MET A 98 -7.70 -12.99 -7.56
N VAL A 99 -6.57 -13.67 -7.75
CA VAL A 99 -5.29 -13.02 -8.07
C VAL A 99 -5.34 -12.31 -9.40
N ASP A 100 -5.98 -12.93 -10.40
CA ASP A 100 -6.08 -12.36 -11.75
C ASP A 100 -7.18 -11.29 -11.83
N ALA A 101 -8.12 -11.32 -10.92
CA ALA A 101 -9.32 -10.52 -10.94
C ALA A 101 -9.15 -9.13 -10.31
N VAL A 102 -8.33 -9.03 -9.27
CA VAL A 102 -8.10 -7.77 -8.55
C VAL A 102 -6.98 -6.97 -9.23
N PRO A 103 -7.18 -5.69 -9.51
CA PRO A 103 -6.14 -4.84 -10.08
C PRO A 103 -5.15 -4.41 -8.97
N TRP A 104 -4.26 -5.33 -8.58
CA TRP A 104 -3.20 -5.02 -7.62
C TRP A 104 -2.41 -3.81 -8.08
N GLU A 105 -2.15 -2.86 -7.17
CA GLU A 105 -1.62 -1.58 -7.57
C GLU A 105 -0.55 -1.03 -6.62
N LEU A 106 0.21 -0.10 -7.19
CA LEU A 106 0.95 0.93 -6.48
C LEU A 106 0.39 2.29 -6.91
N PHE A 107 -0.20 3.03 -5.99
CA PHE A 107 -0.70 4.36 -6.24
C PHE A 107 0.28 5.40 -5.70
N HIS A 108 0.91 6.14 -6.60
CA HIS A 108 1.81 7.23 -6.29
C HIS A 108 1.05 8.55 -6.18
N VAL A 109 1.33 9.31 -5.14
CA VAL A 109 0.85 10.69 -4.94
C VAL A 109 1.99 11.57 -4.48
N ARG A 110 2.13 12.72 -5.15
CA ARG A 110 3.05 13.77 -4.73
C ARG A 110 2.27 14.91 -4.07
N THR A 111 2.67 15.28 -2.85
CA THR A 111 2.08 16.36 -2.08
C THR A 111 3.09 16.95 -1.10
N ALA A 112 3.13 18.27 -0.95
CA ALA A 112 4.09 19.00 -0.08
C ALA A 112 5.56 18.54 -0.27
N GLY A 113 5.95 18.22 -1.52
CA GLY A 113 7.29 17.75 -1.84
C GLY A 113 7.60 16.32 -1.37
N MET A 114 6.62 15.57 -0.88
CA MET A 114 6.72 14.16 -0.50
C MET A 114 6.21 13.25 -1.62
N ASP A 115 6.91 12.17 -1.87
CA ASP A 115 6.44 11.08 -2.72
C ASP A 115 5.87 9.98 -1.81
N LEU A 116 4.56 9.75 -1.93
CA LEU A 116 3.78 8.77 -1.17
C LEU A 116 3.34 7.66 -2.10
N PHE A 117 3.51 6.45 -1.67
CA PHE A 117 3.14 5.25 -2.42
C PHE A 117 2.22 4.39 -1.55
N SER A 118 1.00 4.17 -2.02
CA SER A 118 0.01 3.30 -1.37
C SER A 118 -0.16 2.02 -2.19
N THR A 119 -0.18 0.88 -1.52
CA THR A 119 -0.31 -0.43 -2.20
C THR A 119 -1.24 -1.38 -1.45
N HIS A 120 -1.78 -2.34 -2.18
CA HIS A 120 -2.50 -3.49 -1.64
C HIS A 120 -2.05 -4.74 -2.39
N LEU A 121 -1.44 -5.69 -1.68
CA LEU A 121 -0.86 -6.90 -2.27
C LEU A 121 -1.78 -8.11 -2.18
N ALA A 122 -1.48 -9.13 -2.99
CA ALA A 122 -2.26 -10.36 -3.09
C ALA A 122 -2.49 -11.05 -1.71
N PRO A 123 -3.76 -11.38 -1.33
CA PRO A 123 -4.14 -11.55 0.07
C PRO A 123 -3.88 -12.95 0.65
N ALA A 124 -4.00 -14.03 -0.14
CA ALA A 124 -3.96 -15.37 0.43
C ALA A 124 -2.56 -15.75 0.95
N PRO A 125 -2.46 -16.57 1.99
CA PRO A 125 -1.17 -17.08 2.47
C PRO A 125 -0.35 -17.79 1.38
N SER A 126 -1.02 -18.47 0.45
CA SER A 126 -0.41 -19.14 -0.72
C SER A 126 0.11 -18.18 -1.79
N HIS A 127 -0.19 -16.88 -1.72
CA HIS A 127 0.18 -15.88 -2.73
C HIS A 127 1.59 -15.29 -2.56
N GLY A 128 2.47 -15.89 -1.76
CA GLY A 128 3.82 -15.40 -1.54
C GLY A 128 4.64 -15.20 -2.83
N ALA A 129 4.48 -16.07 -3.84
CA ALA A 129 5.13 -15.89 -5.14
C ALA A 129 4.67 -14.60 -5.85
N HIS A 130 3.36 -14.31 -5.82
CA HIS A 130 2.80 -13.07 -6.40
C HIS A 130 3.30 -11.84 -5.67
N ARG A 131 3.29 -11.85 -4.33
CA ARG A 131 3.77 -10.73 -3.51
C ARG A 131 5.26 -10.46 -3.72
N ARG A 132 6.11 -11.49 -3.89
CA ARG A 132 7.52 -11.29 -4.23
C ARG A 132 7.70 -10.54 -5.56
N VAL A 133 6.94 -10.90 -6.60
CA VAL A 133 6.93 -10.13 -7.86
C VAL A 133 6.48 -8.69 -7.61
N GLN A 134 5.39 -8.51 -6.86
CA GLN A 134 4.83 -7.19 -6.57
C GLN A 134 5.81 -6.29 -5.81
N VAL A 135 6.50 -6.76 -4.77
CA VAL A 135 7.44 -5.92 -4.02
C VAL A 135 8.70 -5.56 -4.81
N THR A 136 9.18 -6.44 -5.68
CA THR A 136 10.31 -6.11 -6.57
C THR A 136 9.90 -5.07 -7.62
N GLU A 137 8.70 -5.17 -8.15
CA GLU A 137 8.16 -4.19 -9.09
C GLU A 137 7.91 -2.83 -8.41
N ILE A 138 7.37 -2.82 -7.20
CA ILE A 138 7.20 -1.62 -6.37
C ILE A 138 8.53 -0.89 -6.21
N ASP A 139 9.59 -1.58 -5.83
CA ASP A 139 10.90 -0.97 -5.65
C ASP A 139 11.44 -0.36 -6.95
N ARG A 140 11.28 -1.06 -8.07
CA ARG A 140 11.67 -0.54 -9.40
C ARG A 140 10.89 0.71 -9.79
N ILE A 141 9.57 0.73 -9.55
CA ILE A 141 8.72 1.88 -9.85
C ILE A 141 9.12 3.08 -8.97
N ILE A 142 9.31 2.87 -7.66
CA ILE A 142 9.72 3.94 -6.75
C ILE A 142 11.05 4.53 -7.18
N LYS A 143 12.04 3.71 -7.53
CA LYS A 143 13.35 4.16 -8.06
C LYS A 143 13.18 4.96 -9.34
N ALA A 144 12.34 4.50 -10.27
CA ALA A 144 12.08 5.20 -11.54
C ALA A 144 11.41 6.56 -11.32
N VAL A 145 10.36 6.64 -10.50
CA VAL A 145 9.66 7.88 -10.14
C VAL A 145 10.60 8.89 -9.50
N ARG A 146 11.49 8.44 -8.65
CA ARG A 146 12.47 9.30 -7.97
C ARG A 146 13.67 9.69 -8.86
N GLY A 147 13.73 9.17 -10.07
CA GLY A 147 14.80 9.46 -11.00
C GLY A 147 16.15 8.89 -10.54
N ASP A 148 16.13 7.78 -9.79
CA ASP A 148 17.34 7.05 -9.45
C ASP A 148 18.00 6.55 -10.74
N ARG A 149 19.14 7.16 -11.10
CA ARG A 149 19.91 6.82 -12.30
C ARG A 149 21.09 5.95 -11.90
N ASP A 150 21.46 5.04 -12.79
CA ASP A 150 22.65 4.18 -12.63
C ASP A 150 23.97 4.98 -12.44
N GLU A 151 23.97 6.27 -12.79
CA GLU A 151 25.10 7.18 -12.67
C GLU A 151 25.28 7.79 -11.27
N GLN A 152 24.34 7.57 -10.34
CA GLN A 152 24.47 8.12 -8.99
C GLN A 152 25.56 7.41 -8.20
N ARG A 153 26.38 8.21 -7.50
CA ARG A 153 27.48 7.65 -6.73
C ARG A 153 27.00 7.09 -5.39
N PHE A 154 27.49 5.94 -5.03
CA PHE A 154 27.27 5.34 -3.72
C PHE A 154 27.56 6.35 -2.60
N GLY A 155 26.62 6.49 -1.65
CA GLY A 155 26.71 7.40 -0.52
C GLY A 155 26.29 8.84 -0.81
N GLU A 156 25.94 9.19 -2.06
CA GLU A 156 25.34 10.50 -2.35
C GLU A 156 23.95 10.59 -1.69
N ARG A 157 23.68 11.74 -1.08
CA ARG A 157 22.35 12.00 -0.54
C ARG A 157 21.39 12.32 -1.68
N ARG A 158 20.26 11.62 -1.73
CA ARG A 158 19.18 11.93 -2.66
C ARG A 158 18.59 13.31 -2.37
N GLN A 159 18.15 14.00 -3.39
CA GLN A 159 17.43 15.25 -3.23
C GLN A 159 15.99 14.98 -2.77
N GLY A 160 15.47 15.88 -1.93
CA GLY A 160 14.12 15.80 -1.39
C GLY A 160 13.99 14.87 -0.18
N LEU A 161 12.74 14.62 0.20
CA LEU A 161 12.41 13.70 1.29
C LEU A 161 12.49 12.24 0.81
N PRO A 162 12.81 11.30 1.70
CA PRO A 162 12.68 9.87 1.40
C PRO A 162 11.25 9.53 0.97
N PRO A 163 11.07 8.56 0.06
CA PRO A 163 9.73 8.08 -0.29
C PRO A 163 9.10 7.37 0.90
N ILE A 164 7.78 7.50 1.02
CA ILE A 164 6.99 6.77 2.00
C ILE A 164 6.15 5.75 1.24
N LEU A 165 6.33 4.47 1.57
CA LEU A 165 5.56 3.35 1.02
C LEU A 165 4.70 2.78 2.14
N CYS A 166 3.38 2.73 1.95
CA CYS A 166 2.46 2.20 2.95
C CYS A 166 1.33 1.41 2.31
N GLY A 167 0.66 0.58 3.11
CA GLY A 167 -0.48 -0.18 2.65
C GLY A 167 -0.66 -1.52 3.33
N ASP A 168 -1.59 -2.30 2.80
CA ASP A 168 -1.80 -3.70 3.15
C ASP A 168 -0.91 -4.60 2.28
N PHE A 169 0.13 -5.14 2.88
CA PHE A 169 1.06 -6.05 2.21
C PHE A 169 0.59 -7.50 2.27
N ASN A 170 -0.44 -7.82 3.05
CA ASN A 170 -0.93 -9.18 3.24
C ASN A 170 0.19 -10.19 3.62
N ALA A 171 1.26 -9.71 4.21
CA ALA A 171 2.48 -10.43 4.55
C ALA A 171 2.95 -10.07 5.95
N GLU A 172 3.34 -11.06 6.75
CA GLU A 172 3.85 -10.86 8.10
C GLU A 172 5.34 -10.46 8.08
N PRO A 173 5.89 -9.88 9.16
CA PRO A 173 7.27 -9.37 9.21
C PRO A 173 8.36 -10.40 8.84
N ASP A 174 8.08 -11.68 9.06
CA ASP A 174 9.02 -12.78 8.76
C ASP A 174 8.89 -13.32 7.34
N SER A 175 7.93 -12.82 6.55
CA SER A 175 7.75 -13.18 5.14
C SER A 175 8.89 -12.63 4.28
N ASP A 176 9.25 -13.34 3.22
CA ASP A 176 10.34 -12.94 2.33
C ASP A 176 10.13 -11.56 1.71
N GLU A 177 8.88 -11.20 1.40
CA GLU A 177 8.49 -9.90 0.85
C GLU A 177 8.87 -8.76 1.79
N ILE A 178 8.57 -8.89 3.08
CA ILE A 178 8.86 -7.86 4.09
C ILE A 178 10.34 -7.87 4.44
N ARG A 179 10.96 -9.04 4.51
CA ARG A 179 12.41 -9.17 4.73
C ARG A 179 13.21 -8.55 3.59
N TYR A 180 12.76 -8.72 2.35
CA TYR A 180 13.36 -8.07 1.17
C TYR A 180 13.31 -6.54 1.31
N LEU A 181 12.14 -5.97 1.60
CA LEU A 181 11.99 -4.54 1.80
C LEU A 181 12.91 -4.00 2.91
N CYS A 182 13.16 -4.79 3.96
CA CYS A 182 14.00 -4.42 5.10
C CYS A 182 15.49 -4.79 4.94
N GLU A 183 15.97 -5.17 3.74
CA GLU A 183 17.36 -5.59 3.48
C GLU A 183 17.80 -6.85 4.29
N LEU A 184 16.86 -7.74 4.61
CA LEU A 184 17.12 -8.95 5.38
C LEU A 184 17.23 -10.22 4.51
N THR A 185 16.93 -10.11 3.25
CA THR A 185 17.06 -11.15 2.21
C THR A 185 17.13 -10.49 0.83
N ASP A 186 17.63 -11.23 -0.14
CA ASP A 186 17.50 -10.87 -1.55
C ASP A 186 16.33 -11.62 -2.20
N LEU A 187 15.83 -11.09 -3.31
CA LEU A 187 14.93 -11.78 -4.23
C LEU A 187 15.59 -11.78 -5.61
N ASP A 188 15.92 -12.96 -6.11
CA ASP A 188 16.59 -13.16 -7.41
C ASP A 188 17.90 -12.35 -7.54
N GLY A 189 18.63 -12.18 -6.43
CA GLY A 189 19.87 -11.41 -6.35
C GLY A 189 19.69 -9.89 -6.26
N GLU A 190 18.44 -9.39 -6.24
CA GLU A 190 18.14 -7.96 -6.02
C GLU A 190 17.95 -7.69 -4.52
N THR A 191 18.40 -6.53 -4.07
CA THR A 191 18.20 -6.04 -2.70
C THR A 191 17.65 -4.63 -2.72
N THR A 192 16.91 -4.29 -1.66
CA THR A 192 16.41 -2.93 -1.46
C THR A 192 16.41 -2.58 0.03
N PHE A 193 16.11 -1.31 0.34
CA PHE A 193 16.12 -0.86 1.73
C PHE A 193 15.00 0.12 2.02
N TYR A 194 14.16 -0.29 2.95
CA TYR A 194 13.16 0.55 3.59
C TYR A 194 13.19 0.34 5.11
N LEU A 195 13.05 1.41 5.85
CA LEU A 195 12.85 1.35 7.30
C LEU A 195 11.38 1.08 7.59
N ASP A 196 11.09 -0.04 8.23
CA ASP A 196 9.78 -0.31 8.82
C ASP A 196 9.58 0.64 10.02
N ALA A 197 8.64 1.57 9.89
CA ALA A 197 8.40 2.60 10.90
C ALA A 197 7.95 2.00 12.24
N TRP A 198 7.11 0.95 12.22
CA TRP A 198 6.70 0.28 13.45
C TRP A 198 7.86 -0.43 14.15
N ARG A 199 8.69 -1.15 13.41
CA ARG A 199 9.88 -1.80 13.94
C ARG A 199 10.87 -0.80 14.56
N THR A 200 10.90 0.42 14.04
CA THR A 200 11.84 1.47 14.46
C THR A 200 11.32 2.27 15.65
N ALA A 201 10.04 2.61 15.69
CA ALA A 201 9.46 3.57 16.63
C ALA A 201 8.16 3.10 17.29
N GLY A 202 7.60 1.96 16.87
CA GLY A 202 6.39 1.40 17.46
C GLY A 202 6.65 0.70 18.80
N ASP A 203 5.57 0.47 19.54
CA ASP A 203 5.58 -0.29 20.80
C ASP A 203 4.65 -1.50 20.69
N GLY A 204 5.13 -2.65 21.16
CA GLY A 204 4.41 -3.92 21.13
C GLY A 204 4.38 -4.59 19.75
N SER A 205 3.42 -5.51 19.56
CA SER A 205 3.37 -6.39 18.38
C SER A 205 2.93 -5.70 17.09
N GLY A 206 2.20 -4.57 17.19
CA GLY A 206 1.70 -3.83 16.04
C GLY A 206 0.69 -4.59 15.18
N TYR A 207 -0.08 -5.51 15.74
CA TYR A 207 -1.08 -6.26 15.00
C TYR A 207 -2.11 -5.34 14.36
N THR A 208 -2.34 -5.51 13.06
CA THR A 208 -3.33 -4.77 12.28
C THR A 208 -4.50 -5.67 11.85
N ASN A 209 -4.27 -6.97 11.73
CA ASN A 209 -5.31 -7.98 11.60
C ASN A 209 -5.41 -8.75 12.92
N ASP A 210 -6.28 -8.29 13.81
CA ASP A 210 -6.42 -8.81 15.18
C ASP A 210 -7.87 -9.23 15.46
N TRP A 211 -8.11 -10.54 15.46
CA TRP A 211 -9.43 -11.11 15.74
C TRP A 211 -9.92 -10.86 17.17
N GLN A 212 -9.02 -10.59 18.12
CA GLN A 212 -9.41 -10.28 19.51
C GLN A 212 -9.95 -8.85 19.63
N ALA A 213 -9.39 -7.92 18.85
CA ALA A 213 -9.82 -6.53 18.81
C ALA A 213 -10.94 -6.29 17.78
N ASN A 214 -11.02 -7.11 16.73
CA ASN A 214 -11.99 -6.97 15.66
C ASN A 214 -12.90 -8.21 15.54
N PRO A 215 -14.17 -8.12 15.98
CA PRO A 215 -15.10 -9.24 15.94
C PRO A 215 -15.40 -9.76 14.53
N TYR A 216 -15.20 -8.95 13.50
CA TYR A 216 -15.35 -9.40 12.10
C TYR A 216 -14.23 -10.33 11.66
N CYS A 217 -13.05 -10.22 12.24
CA CYS A 217 -11.93 -11.15 12.00
C CYS A 217 -12.07 -12.44 12.84
N ALA A 218 -12.87 -12.46 13.90
CA ALA A 218 -12.99 -13.60 14.81
C ALA A 218 -13.48 -14.88 14.10
N ALA A 219 -14.33 -14.75 13.08
CA ALA A 219 -14.86 -15.88 12.32
C ALA A 219 -13.79 -16.59 11.47
N LEU A 220 -12.66 -15.94 11.18
CA LEU A 220 -11.59 -16.49 10.36
C LEU A 220 -10.66 -17.43 11.15
N ASN A 221 -10.72 -17.40 12.47
CA ASN A 221 -9.91 -18.23 13.38
C ASN A 221 -8.42 -18.30 13.02
N VAL A 222 -7.87 -17.18 12.53
CA VAL A 222 -6.45 -17.03 12.20
C VAL A 222 -5.69 -16.39 13.35
N HIS A 223 -4.39 -16.60 13.44
CA HIS A 223 -3.57 -15.91 14.43
C HIS A 223 -3.52 -14.38 14.14
N ARG A 224 -3.20 -13.61 15.16
CA ARG A 224 -3.06 -12.14 15.05
C ARG A 224 -1.86 -11.81 14.19
N LYS A 225 -2.01 -10.85 13.25
CA LYS A 225 -1.01 -10.53 12.24
C LYS A 225 -0.76 -9.03 12.16
N ARG A 226 0.46 -8.67 11.81
CA ARG A 226 0.78 -7.35 11.29
C ARG A 226 1.00 -7.48 9.79
N ILE A 227 0.10 -6.94 9.01
CA ILE A 227 0.10 -7.02 7.54
C ILE A 227 0.06 -5.65 6.88
N ASP A 228 -0.23 -4.61 7.64
CA ASP A 228 -0.18 -3.23 7.21
C ASP A 228 1.11 -2.57 7.69
N TYR A 229 1.71 -1.76 6.82
CA TYR A 229 3.02 -1.16 7.08
C TYR A 229 3.08 0.28 6.62
N VAL A 230 4.00 1.01 7.27
CA VAL A 230 4.55 2.27 6.80
C VAL A 230 6.06 2.10 6.70
N PHE A 231 6.58 2.20 5.50
CA PHE A 231 8.00 2.13 5.21
C PHE A 231 8.52 3.49 4.79
N VAL A 232 9.72 3.82 5.24
CA VAL A 232 10.45 5.02 4.81
C VAL A 232 11.67 4.57 4.01
N GLY A 233 11.75 4.99 2.77
CA GLY A 233 12.86 4.63 1.88
C GLY A 233 14.18 5.31 2.28
N ASP A 234 15.26 4.94 1.59
CA ASP A 234 16.58 5.47 1.87
C ASP A 234 16.74 6.93 1.41
N ALA A 235 17.38 7.73 2.25
CA ALA A 235 17.78 9.09 1.92
C ALA A 235 19.11 9.16 1.14
N PHE A 236 19.83 8.04 1.01
CA PHE A 236 21.13 7.94 0.34
C PHE A 236 21.09 6.91 -0.79
N VAL A 237 21.94 7.13 -1.78
CA VAL A 237 22.16 6.14 -2.84
C VAL A 237 22.94 4.97 -2.27
N ARG A 238 22.36 3.79 -2.29
CA ARG A 238 23.03 2.56 -1.90
C ARG A 238 23.68 1.88 -3.09
N ARG A 239 24.70 1.07 -2.82
CA ARG A 239 25.30 0.22 -3.84
C ARG A 239 24.24 -0.75 -4.34
N GLY A 240 23.82 -0.61 -5.59
CA GLY A 240 23.17 -1.70 -6.29
C GLY A 240 24.12 -2.89 -6.37
N ASN A 241 23.60 -4.10 -6.33
CA ASN A 241 24.42 -5.27 -6.63
C ASN A 241 24.88 -5.16 -8.09
N ALA A 242 26.18 -5.01 -8.29
CA ALA A 242 26.80 -5.15 -9.59
C ALA A 242 26.97 -6.64 -9.91
#